data_de7f659ea4e8b3496d23807f9267ed96
#
_entry.id   de7f659ea4e8b3496d23807f9267ed96
#
_cell.length_a   1.000
_cell.length_b   1.000
_cell.length_c   1.000
_cell.angle_alpha   90.00
_cell.angle_beta   90.00
_cell.angle_gamma   90.00
#
_symmetry.space_group_name_H-M   'P 1'
#
loop_
_entity.id
_entity.type
_entity.pdbx_description
1 polymer ?
#
loop_
_entity_poly.entity_id
_entity_poly.type
_entity_poly.pdbx_seq_one_letter_code
_entity_poly.pdbx_strand_id
1 'polypeptide(L)'
;MSREQLESIANDLGIKVSKKTSSENIAFEILDVEARAEAATPVAKPKKRQAKKPTAKAEETPAPAKAEEPSAESAPKAQETKKRGRKPADKAAPAPEPKAAAEAPAEASKEAAPAEPKKRGRKPAQKSAKQPAQTPEAQPAEPVKPVAEAPVEQRQPRQEQKPQNQPQQQQPRPQPQPQKPAPIEFEGTVEATGVLEIMPDGYGFLRSSDYNYLNSPDDIYVSQSQIRSNALKSGDTVTGEIRPPREGDKYFPLVRIKYINGRTPEYIRDRVPFDFLTPLFPNEKFNLLGRGHNSDISCRVVDLFAPIGKGQRMMLLSPPKSGKTMLLKSLANAIADNHPEVYEIVLLIDERPEEVTDMERSVKAEVIASTFDEPAERHVKVANMVLEKARRLVECGHDVVIFLDSITRLARAYNTVQPASGKVLTGGVDANALQKPKRFFGAARNIEGGGSLTIIATALIETGSKMEEVILEEFRGTGNSEVQMDRALSNRRIFPAVNILLSGTRRDDLLYPKGTANRIWILRKILADMNPVEAMNFMLNLMDEYKTNEDLLDNMSKVSPRDAKSYDY
;
A
#
# COMPACT_ATOMS: atom_id res chain seq x y z
N MET A 1 1.19 -7.51 -40.91
CA MET A 1 1.17 -8.55 -41.94
C MET A 1 0.80 -7.97 -43.28
N SER A 2 1.34 -8.50 -44.40
CA SER A 2 0.89 -8.07 -45.73
C SER A 2 -0.51 -8.62 -46.01
N ARG A 3 -1.27 -7.94 -46.89
CA ARG A 3 -2.62 -8.39 -47.26
C ARG A 3 -2.66 -9.82 -47.79
N GLU A 4 -1.66 -10.21 -48.59
CA GLU A 4 -1.53 -11.54 -49.13
C GLU A 4 -1.34 -12.64 -48.08
N GLN A 5 -0.62 -12.30 -46.98
CA GLN A 5 -0.47 -13.21 -45.83
C GLN A 5 -1.77 -13.39 -45.06
N LEU A 6 -2.56 -12.31 -44.88
CA LEU A 6 -3.86 -12.37 -44.22
C LEU A 6 -4.88 -13.16 -45.06
N GLU A 7 -4.88 -13.00 -46.38
CA GLU A 7 -5.76 -13.76 -47.31
C GLU A 7 -5.39 -15.26 -47.31
N SER A 8 -4.10 -15.62 -47.19
CA SER A 8 -3.67 -17.00 -47.04
C SER A 8 -4.17 -17.65 -45.76
N ILE A 9 -3.98 -16.98 -44.62
CA ILE A 9 -4.44 -17.47 -43.30
C ILE A 9 -5.97 -17.56 -43.24
N ALA A 10 -6.68 -16.58 -43.80
CA ALA A 10 -8.12 -16.60 -43.87
C ALA A 10 -8.66 -17.77 -44.70
N ASN A 11 -8.01 -18.12 -45.83
CA ASN A 11 -8.35 -19.27 -46.64
C ASN A 11 -8.10 -20.59 -45.91
N ASP A 12 -7.00 -20.71 -45.16
CA ASP A 12 -6.67 -21.88 -44.34
C ASP A 12 -7.70 -22.10 -43.21
N LEU A 13 -8.27 -21.02 -42.68
CA LEU A 13 -9.34 -21.05 -41.67
C LEU A 13 -10.76 -21.15 -42.28
N GLY A 14 -10.89 -21.26 -43.62
CA GLY A 14 -12.16 -21.42 -44.33
C GLY A 14 -12.99 -20.14 -44.44
N ILE A 15 -12.39 -18.97 -44.23
CA ILE A 15 -13.05 -17.66 -44.31
C ILE A 15 -13.05 -17.20 -45.79
N LYS A 16 -14.25 -16.91 -46.33
CA LYS A 16 -14.38 -16.41 -47.71
C LYS A 16 -14.11 -14.91 -47.78
N VAL A 17 -12.90 -14.52 -48.16
CA VAL A 17 -12.50 -13.11 -48.28
C VAL A 17 -12.90 -12.54 -49.64
N SER A 18 -13.58 -11.39 -49.64
CA SER A 18 -13.92 -10.61 -50.82
C SER A 18 -12.83 -9.60 -51.17
N LYS A 19 -12.57 -9.36 -52.48
CA LYS A 19 -11.62 -8.33 -52.94
C LYS A 19 -11.93 -6.89 -52.43
N LYS A 20 -13.11 -6.67 -51.85
CA LYS A 20 -13.54 -5.36 -51.27
C LYS A 20 -13.36 -5.27 -49.78
N THR A 21 -12.96 -6.34 -49.07
CA THR A 21 -12.77 -6.35 -47.61
C THR A 21 -11.42 -5.70 -47.25
N SER A 22 -11.39 -4.79 -46.29
CA SER A 22 -10.13 -4.16 -45.83
C SER A 22 -9.25 -5.18 -45.10
N SER A 23 -7.93 -4.98 -45.11
CA SER A 23 -6.97 -5.86 -44.41
C SER A 23 -7.24 -5.95 -42.89
N GLU A 24 -7.78 -4.90 -42.29
CA GLU A 24 -8.17 -4.86 -40.88
C GLU A 24 -9.36 -5.76 -40.59
N ASN A 25 -10.38 -5.75 -41.46
CA ASN A 25 -11.55 -6.60 -41.29
C ASN A 25 -11.19 -8.10 -41.50
N ILE A 26 -10.27 -8.42 -42.41
CA ILE A 26 -9.77 -9.79 -42.58
C ILE A 26 -9.05 -10.26 -41.30
N ALA A 27 -8.23 -9.39 -40.68
CA ALA A 27 -7.56 -9.70 -39.42
C ALA A 27 -8.54 -9.94 -38.27
N PHE A 28 -9.62 -9.15 -38.18
CA PHE A 28 -10.67 -9.34 -37.17
C PHE A 28 -11.45 -10.64 -37.38
N GLU A 29 -11.80 -10.99 -38.62
CA GLU A 29 -12.48 -12.25 -38.91
C GLU A 29 -11.61 -13.48 -38.60
N ILE A 30 -10.29 -13.42 -38.82
CA ILE A 30 -9.33 -14.45 -38.44
C ILE A 30 -9.33 -14.62 -36.91
N LEU A 31 -9.16 -13.54 -36.15
CA LEU A 31 -9.16 -13.57 -34.69
C LEU A 31 -10.48 -14.09 -34.08
N ASP A 32 -11.61 -13.76 -34.69
CA ASP A 32 -12.93 -14.26 -34.26
C ASP A 32 -13.09 -15.77 -34.47
N VAL A 33 -12.53 -16.32 -35.57
CA VAL A 33 -12.56 -17.75 -35.81
C VAL A 33 -11.59 -18.51 -34.92
N GLU A 34 -10.39 -17.98 -34.68
CA GLU A 34 -9.42 -18.56 -33.73
C GLU A 34 -9.98 -18.57 -32.29
N ALA A 35 -10.57 -17.46 -31.83
CA ALA A 35 -11.19 -17.39 -30.52
C ALA A 35 -12.35 -18.39 -30.35
N ARG A 36 -13.17 -18.60 -31.39
CA ARG A 36 -14.23 -19.62 -31.40
C ARG A 36 -13.67 -21.06 -31.39
N ALA A 37 -12.56 -21.31 -32.09
CA ALA A 37 -11.89 -22.61 -32.09
C ALA A 37 -11.26 -22.94 -30.73
N GLU A 38 -10.64 -21.96 -30.07
CA GLU A 38 -10.13 -22.11 -28.68
C GLU A 38 -11.24 -22.35 -27.66
N ALA A 39 -12.36 -21.62 -27.78
CA ALA A 39 -13.53 -21.80 -26.92
C ALA A 39 -14.23 -23.15 -27.08
N ALA A 40 -14.08 -23.80 -28.25
CA ALA A 40 -14.65 -25.11 -28.55
C ALA A 40 -13.77 -26.31 -28.12
N THR A 41 -12.51 -26.07 -27.71
CA THR A 41 -11.63 -27.13 -27.20
C THR A 41 -11.97 -27.42 -25.73
N PRO A 42 -12.44 -28.64 -25.37
CA PRO A 42 -12.74 -28.95 -23.97
C PRO A 42 -11.45 -29.00 -23.15
N VAL A 43 -11.32 -28.11 -22.16
CA VAL A 43 -10.23 -28.09 -21.20
C VAL A 43 -10.15 -29.43 -20.48
N ALA A 44 -9.11 -30.21 -20.78
CA ALA A 44 -8.84 -31.48 -20.14
C ALA A 44 -8.56 -31.26 -18.64
N LYS A 45 -9.42 -31.84 -17.80
CA LYS A 45 -9.24 -31.83 -16.33
C LYS A 45 -7.90 -32.45 -15.96
N PRO A 46 -7.11 -31.85 -15.05
CA PRO A 46 -5.83 -32.41 -14.63
C PRO A 46 -6.06 -33.72 -13.87
N LYS A 47 -5.50 -34.80 -14.38
CA LYS A 47 -5.48 -36.12 -13.73
C LYS A 47 -4.69 -36.02 -12.43
N LYS A 48 -5.33 -36.35 -11.29
CA LYS A 48 -4.70 -36.57 -10.00
C LYS A 48 -3.56 -37.57 -10.13
N ARG A 49 -2.34 -37.15 -9.89
CA ARG A 49 -1.18 -38.02 -9.71
C ARG A 49 -1.34 -38.73 -8.35
N GLN A 50 -1.64 -40.02 -8.38
CA GLN A 50 -1.53 -40.91 -7.23
C GLN A 50 -0.06 -41.17 -6.93
N ALA A 51 0.32 -40.91 -5.68
CA ALA A 51 1.62 -41.24 -5.14
C ALA A 51 1.80 -42.78 -5.09
N LYS A 52 2.79 -43.31 -5.79
CA LYS A 52 3.26 -44.69 -5.63
C LYS A 52 4.39 -44.71 -4.59
N LYS A 53 4.19 -45.51 -3.55
CA LYS A 53 5.22 -45.97 -2.60
C LYS A 53 6.32 -46.73 -3.32
N PRO A 54 7.59 -46.61 -2.90
CA PRO A 54 8.66 -47.45 -3.43
C PRO A 54 8.69 -48.79 -2.68
N THR A 55 8.60 -49.87 -3.43
CA THR A 55 8.98 -51.21 -2.99
C THR A 55 10.41 -51.47 -3.46
N ALA A 56 11.22 -51.91 -2.53
CA ALA A 56 12.58 -52.37 -2.72
C ALA A 56 12.66 -53.65 -3.57
N LYS A 57 13.60 -53.75 -4.50
CA LYS A 57 14.24 -54.99 -4.87
C LYS A 57 15.68 -54.73 -5.37
N ALA A 58 16.56 -55.44 -4.77
CA ALA A 58 18.00 -55.53 -5.02
C ALA A 58 18.29 -56.33 -6.27
N GLU A 59 19.42 -56.02 -6.93
CA GLU A 59 20.32 -56.90 -7.69
C GLU A 59 21.36 -56.00 -8.34
N GLU A 60 22.47 -56.10 -7.88
CA GLU A 60 23.77 -56.79 -8.13
C GLU A 60 24.75 -55.96 -8.96
N THR A 61 25.87 -55.82 -8.33
CA THR A 61 27.18 -55.28 -8.76
C THR A 61 27.80 -56.07 -9.93
N PRO A 62 28.81 -55.53 -10.67
CA PRO A 62 30.20 -55.73 -10.18
C PRO A 62 31.13 -54.52 -10.35
N ALA A 63 32.03 -54.38 -9.34
CA ALA A 63 33.34 -53.77 -9.45
C ALA A 63 34.32 -54.83 -10.06
N PRO A 64 35.61 -54.60 -10.35
CA PRO A 64 36.59 -53.85 -9.59
C PRO A 64 37.74 -53.16 -10.40
N ALA A 65 38.58 -52.38 -9.71
CA ALA A 65 40.05 -52.41 -9.62
C ALA A 65 40.53 -51.07 -8.98
N LYS A 66 41.00 -51.07 -7.76
CA LYS A 66 42.33 -51.23 -7.19
C LYS A 66 43.43 -50.56 -8.03
N ALA A 67 44.21 -49.63 -7.53
CA ALA A 67 45.25 -49.67 -6.49
C ALA A 67 45.79 -48.24 -6.37
N GLU A 68 46.42 -47.68 -5.39
CA GLU A 68 47.19 -48.12 -4.22
C GLU A 68 47.58 -46.86 -3.44
N GLU A 69 47.48 -46.91 -2.15
CA GLU A 69 48.32 -46.08 -1.24
C GLU A 69 49.71 -46.69 -1.18
N PRO A 70 50.74 -45.92 -0.82
CA PRO A 70 51.21 -46.08 0.58
C PRO A 70 51.68 -44.81 1.30
N SER A 71 51.27 -44.69 2.54
CA SER A 71 51.92 -44.61 3.85
C SER A 71 53.24 -43.85 4.01
N ALA A 72 53.16 -42.87 4.93
CA ALA A 72 53.84 -42.73 6.22
C ALA A 72 55.32 -42.29 6.30
N GLU A 73 55.50 -41.52 7.36
CA GLU A 73 56.74 -41.20 8.11
C GLU A 73 57.58 -40.02 7.59
N SER A 74 57.98 -39.05 8.35
CA SER A 74 58.37 -38.91 9.79
C SER A 74 58.72 -37.43 10.02
N ALA A 75 58.47 -36.97 11.23
CA ALA A 75 59.08 -35.76 11.77
C ALA A 75 60.55 -36.04 12.17
N PRO A 76 61.43 -35.05 12.27
CA PRO A 76 61.94 -34.78 13.59
C PRO A 76 62.15 -33.30 13.96
N LYS A 77 62.10 -33.15 15.25
CA LYS A 77 62.35 -32.11 16.21
C LYS A 77 63.64 -31.24 16.02
N ALA A 78 63.42 -29.99 16.46
CA ALA A 78 64.23 -29.16 17.34
C ALA A 78 65.69 -28.90 17.01
N GLN A 79 66.11 -27.67 17.08
CA GLN A 79 67.12 -27.18 18.00
C GLN A 79 67.19 -25.64 18.10
N GLU A 80 67.27 -25.22 19.34
CA GLU A 80 67.62 -23.91 19.89
C GLU A 80 69.04 -23.48 19.52
N THR A 81 69.24 -22.14 19.49
CA THR A 81 70.42 -21.44 20.10
C THR A 81 70.07 -19.95 20.13
N LYS A 82 69.86 -19.35 21.22
CA LYS A 82 70.50 -18.65 22.31
C LYS A 82 71.58 -17.61 21.92
N LYS A 83 71.31 -16.44 22.54
CA LYS A 83 72.19 -15.41 23.15
C LYS A 83 72.59 -14.22 22.30
N ARG A 84 72.59 -12.99 22.74
CA ARG A 84 72.76 -12.19 23.98
C ARG A 84 72.60 -10.75 23.56
N GLY A 85 72.00 -9.80 24.22
CA GLY A 85 72.07 -9.27 25.57
C GLY A 85 72.37 -7.79 25.49
N ARG A 86 71.66 -6.94 26.12
CA ARG A 86 71.94 -6.21 27.37
C ARG A 86 70.94 -5.03 27.55
N LYS A 87 70.29 -5.04 28.68
CA LYS A 87 69.77 -3.92 29.47
C LYS A 87 70.90 -3.20 30.19
N PRO A 88 70.75 -2.08 30.99
CA PRO A 88 69.56 -1.58 31.70
C PRO A 88 69.44 -0.05 31.74
N ALA A 89 68.49 0.46 32.30
CA ALA A 89 67.90 0.93 33.56
C ALA A 89 67.69 2.45 33.48
N ASP A 90 66.76 3.17 34.14
CA ASP A 90 66.00 2.96 35.34
C ASP A 90 64.96 4.07 35.53
N LYS A 91 63.91 3.71 36.26
CA LYS A 91 63.11 4.53 37.21
C LYS A 91 62.13 5.59 36.62
N ALA A 92 60.95 5.78 37.08
CA ALA A 92 60.00 5.22 38.05
C ALA A 92 58.67 6.03 37.94
N ALA A 93 57.57 5.38 38.13
CA ALA A 93 56.26 5.96 38.39
C ALA A 93 56.20 6.61 39.80
N PRO A 94 55.15 7.33 40.26
CA PRO A 94 53.70 7.03 40.08
C PRO A 94 52.76 8.26 40.00
N ALA A 95 51.47 7.99 39.74
CA ALA A 95 50.31 8.85 39.95
C ALA A 95 50.10 9.24 41.45
N PRO A 96 49.32 10.26 41.86
CA PRO A 96 47.86 10.21 41.82
C PRO A 96 47.13 11.56 41.65
N GLU A 97 45.81 11.53 41.36
CA GLU A 97 44.81 12.56 41.70
C GLU A 97 44.76 12.86 43.23
N PRO A 98 44.16 13.94 43.77
CA PRO A 98 42.92 14.59 43.45
C PRO A 98 42.72 16.07 43.90
N LYS A 99 41.53 16.64 43.54
CA LYS A 99 40.69 17.62 44.32
C LYS A 99 41.07 19.10 44.45
N ALA A 100 40.14 19.90 43.93
CA ALA A 100 39.32 20.93 44.59
C ALA A 100 39.88 22.29 45.03
N ALA A 101 39.12 23.30 44.73
CA ALA A 101 38.74 24.51 45.45
C ALA A 101 39.48 25.83 45.16
N ALA A 102 38.61 26.78 44.78
CA ALA A 102 38.48 28.16 45.25
C ALA A 102 39.62 29.15 44.93
N GLU A 103 39.35 30.32 44.41
CA GLU A 103 38.68 31.50 44.96
C GLU A 103 38.68 32.65 43.92
N ALA A 104 37.63 33.45 44.00
CA ALA A 104 37.50 34.78 43.36
C ALA A 104 38.31 35.84 44.20
N PRO A 105 38.40 37.14 43.84
CA PRO A 105 37.33 38.10 43.98
C PRO A 105 37.25 39.18 42.86
N ALA A 106 36.12 39.74 42.69
CA ALA A 106 35.39 40.95 43.08
C ALA A 106 35.80 42.22 42.29
N GLU A 107 34.98 43.18 41.95
CA GLU A 107 33.93 44.00 42.54
C GLU A 107 33.13 44.68 41.45
N ALA A 108 31.96 44.92 41.56
CA ALA A 108 30.91 45.67 42.25
C ALA A 108 30.34 46.72 41.26
N SER A 109 29.11 47.14 41.25
CA SER A 109 28.10 47.38 42.24
C SER A 109 26.75 47.69 41.59
N LYS A 110 25.68 47.21 42.23
CA LYS A 110 24.50 47.89 42.80
C LYS A 110 23.38 48.26 41.83
N GLU A 111 22.17 48.12 42.11
CA GLU A 111 21.17 47.94 43.17
C GLU A 111 19.81 47.94 42.46
N ALA A 112 18.70 47.41 42.78
CA ALA A 112 18.13 46.70 43.89
C ALA A 112 16.75 46.13 43.47
N ALA A 113 16.40 44.99 44.00
CA ALA A 113 15.02 44.55 44.19
C ALA A 113 14.54 45.06 45.58
N PRO A 114 13.35 44.88 46.09
CA PRO A 114 12.43 43.74 45.96
C PRO A 114 10.92 44.01 46.20
N ALA A 115 10.16 42.91 46.18
CA ALA A 115 9.03 42.57 47.08
C ALA A 115 7.58 42.72 46.61
N GLU A 116 6.91 41.56 46.48
CA GLU A 116 5.51 41.32 46.88
C GLU A 116 5.28 41.63 48.39
N PRO A 117 4.07 41.76 48.96
CA PRO A 117 2.84 41.01 48.70
C PRO A 117 1.48 41.65 49.12
N LYS A 118 0.38 40.91 48.83
CA LYS A 118 -0.86 40.80 49.63
C LYS A 118 -2.04 41.76 49.47
N LYS A 119 -3.12 41.19 48.96
CA LYS A 119 -4.53 41.06 49.51
C LYS A 119 -5.40 42.27 49.94
N ARG A 120 -6.69 42.11 49.55
CA ARG A 120 -7.95 42.67 50.05
C ARG A 120 -8.40 43.98 49.38
N GLY A 121 -9.54 44.07 48.73
CA GLY A 121 -10.85 43.64 49.04
C GLY A 121 -11.81 44.83 48.81
N ARG A 122 -13.02 44.48 48.36
CA ARG A 122 -14.25 45.28 48.40
C ARG A 122 -14.69 46.09 47.18
N LYS A 123 -15.81 45.58 46.61
CA LYS A 123 -16.90 46.31 45.92
C LYS A 123 -17.46 47.46 46.84
N PRO A 124 -18.41 48.37 46.44
CA PRO A 124 -19.33 48.31 45.29
C PRO A 124 -19.72 49.68 44.66
N ALA A 125 -20.74 49.63 43.82
CA ALA A 125 -21.80 50.60 43.50
C ALA A 125 -21.67 51.41 42.20
N GLN A 126 -22.53 51.06 41.22
CA GLN A 126 -23.81 51.69 40.83
C GLN A 126 -23.63 52.98 40.03
N LYS A 127 -24.25 53.24 38.99
CA LYS A 127 -25.60 53.24 38.37
C LYS A 127 -25.41 53.68 36.90
N SER A 128 -26.19 53.53 35.91
CA SER A 128 -27.59 53.27 35.65
C SER A 128 -27.84 53.31 34.14
N ALA A 129 -28.64 52.41 33.67
CA ALA A 129 -29.90 52.56 32.94
C ALA A 129 -29.81 52.98 31.46
N LYS A 130 -30.41 52.31 30.50
CA LYS A 130 -31.82 51.95 30.30
C LYS A 130 -31.99 50.90 29.22
N GLN A 131 -32.77 49.90 29.53
CA GLN A 131 -33.60 49.12 28.61
C GLN A 131 -34.84 49.95 28.12
N PRO A 132 -35.74 49.49 27.22
CA PRO A 132 -36.33 48.16 27.21
C PRO A 132 -36.46 47.51 25.80
N ALA A 133 -36.50 46.23 25.68
CA ALA A 133 -37.59 45.22 25.75
C ALA A 133 -38.46 45.22 24.50
N GLN A 134 -38.78 44.10 23.92
CA GLN A 134 -39.73 43.09 24.36
C GLN A 134 -39.61 41.78 23.55
N THR A 135 -39.51 40.69 24.22
CA THR A 135 -40.21 39.45 23.97
C THR A 135 -41.67 39.61 24.47
N PRO A 136 -42.67 38.88 24.07
CA PRO A 136 -42.83 37.52 24.60
C PRO A 136 -43.53 36.52 23.65
N GLU A 137 -43.35 35.24 23.92
CA GLU A 137 -44.37 34.31 24.46
C GLU A 137 -45.47 33.89 23.45
N ALA A 138 -46.03 32.74 23.39
CA ALA A 138 -46.01 31.53 24.20
C ALA A 138 -46.79 30.46 23.41
N GLN A 139 -46.50 29.24 23.70
CA GLN A 139 -47.47 28.14 23.52
C GLN A 139 -48.69 28.38 24.45
N PRO A 140 -49.88 27.82 24.11
CA PRO A 140 -50.22 26.57 24.78
C PRO A 140 -51.01 25.54 23.92
N ALA A 141 -50.68 24.27 24.12
CA ALA A 141 -51.51 23.22 24.75
C ALA A 141 -52.79 22.78 24.02
N GLU A 142 -52.81 21.47 23.80
CA GLU A 142 -53.92 20.58 23.56
C GLU A 142 -55.15 20.83 24.43
N PRO A 143 -56.33 20.33 23.98
CA PRO A 143 -56.94 19.25 24.73
C PRO A 143 -57.54 18.08 23.90
N VAL A 144 -57.14 16.89 24.26
CA VAL A 144 -57.88 15.74 24.77
C VAL A 144 -59.27 15.44 24.16
N LYS A 145 -59.37 14.18 23.76
CA LYS A 145 -60.47 13.30 23.35
C LYS A 145 -61.82 13.52 24.06
N PRO A 146 -62.92 13.00 23.51
CA PRO A 146 -63.38 11.70 24.07
C PRO A 146 -63.79 10.64 23.03
N VAL A 147 -63.69 9.44 23.55
CA VAL A 147 -64.18 8.14 23.12
C VAL A 147 -65.69 8.05 23.24
N ALA A 148 -66.35 7.30 22.36
CA ALA A 148 -67.46 6.38 22.61
C ALA A 148 -68.06 5.91 21.30
N GLU A 149 -68.00 4.64 21.10
CA GLU A 149 -69.02 3.57 21.18
C GLU A 149 -69.69 3.24 19.87
N ALA A 150 -69.51 1.98 19.49
CA ALA A 150 -70.39 1.25 18.60
C ALA A 150 -71.70 0.92 19.31
N PRO A 151 -72.80 0.70 18.57
CA PRO A 151 -73.34 -0.65 18.58
C PRO A 151 -73.99 -1.15 17.24
N VAL A 152 -73.70 -2.40 16.94
CA VAL A 152 -74.64 -3.54 16.80
C VAL A 152 -75.78 -3.49 15.75
N GLU A 153 -75.65 -4.41 14.79
CA GLU A 153 -76.65 -5.31 14.17
C GLU A 153 -78.10 -4.86 14.03
N GLN A 154 -78.60 -4.95 12.80
CA GLN A 154 -79.88 -5.66 12.58
C GLN A 154 -79.99 -6.15 11.12
N ARG A 155 -80.42 -7.41 11.05
CA ARG A 155 -80.69 -8.23 9.87
C ARG A 155 -82.10 -7.99 9.31
N GLN A 156 -82.17 -8.12 7.97
CA GLN A 156 -83.22 -8.72 7.12
C GLN A 156 -84.53 -7.92 6.89
N PRO A 157 -85.34 -8.25 5.86
CA PRO A 157 -85.36 -9.39 4.94
C PRO A 157 -85.55 -9.12 3.45
N ARG A 158 -85.30 -10.14 2.69
CA ARG A 158 -85.63 -10.57 1.34
C ARG A 158 -87.05 -10.25 0.87
N GLN A 159 -87.18 -9.70 -0.34
CA GLN A 159 -88.35 -9.95 -1.20
C GLN A 159 -87.88 -10.17 -2.64
N GLU A 160 -88.26 -11.32 -3.14
CA GLU A 160 -88.25 -11.72 -4.54
C GLU A 160 -89.30 -10.92 -5.37
N GLN A 161 -88.91 -10.53 -6.56
CA GLN A 161 -89.87 -10.47 -7.72
C GLN A 161 -89.13 -10.62 -9.04
N LYS A 162 -89.67 -11.47 -9.87
CA LYS A 162 -89.28 -11.95 -11.19
C LYS A 162 -89.72 -10.94 -12.30
N PRO A 163 -89.43 -11.21 -13.56
CA PRO A 163 -88.63 -10.38 -14.46
C PRO A 163 -89.50 -9.64 -15.51
N GLN A 164 -89.02 -8.56 -16.03
CA GLN A 164 -89.49 -8.00 -17.28
C GLN A 164 -88.38 -7.77 -18.29
N ASN A 165 -88.58 -8.38 -19.43
CA ASN A 165 -87.82 -8.22 -20.67
C ASN A 165 -87.79 -6.77 -21.15
N GLN A 166 -86.62 -6.23 -21.41
CA GLN A 166 -86.41 -5.15 -22.41
C GLN A 166 -85.08 -5.34 -23.13
N PRO A 167 -84.93 -4.85 -24.38
CA PRO A 167 -83.98 -5.38 -25.36
C PRO A 167 -82.60 -4.86 -25.17
N GLN A 168 -81.63 -5.80 -25.36
CA GLN A 168 -80.20 -5.59 -25.34
C GLN A 168 -79.76 -4.53 -26.38
N GLN A 169 -79.28 -3.38 -25.91
CA GLN A 169 -78.40 -2.54 -26.69
C GLN A 169 -76.98 -3.14 -26.60
N GLN A 170 -76.40 -3.50 -27.75
CA GLN A 170 -75.04 -4.00 -27.91
C GLN A 170 -74.06 -2.92 -27.47
N GLN A 171 -73.36 -3.17 -26.38
CA GLN A 171 -72.17 -2.41 -26.03
C GLN A 171 -71.02 -2.77 -26.98
N PRO A 172 -70.19 -1.82 -27.43
CA PRO A 172 -69.04 -2.09 -28.29
C PRO A 172 -68.01 -2.95 -27.51
N ARG A 173 -67.53 -4.00 -28.15
CA ARG A 173 -66.38 -4.83 -27.63
C ARG A 173 -65.21 -3.90 -27.34
N PRO A 174 -64.51 -4.05 -26.16
CA PRO A 174 -63.26 -3.35 -25.92
C PRO A 174 -62.27 -3.78 -27.00
N GLN A 175 -61.69 -2.81 -27.70
CA GLN A 175 -60.53 -3.05 -28.57
C GLN A 175 -59.38 -3.57 -27.72
N PRO A 176 -58.59 -4.54 -28.19
CA PRO A 176 -57.39 -4.96 -27.50
C PRO A 176 -56.44 -3.75 -27.42
N GLN A 177 -56.17 -3.28 -26.20
CA GLN A 177 -55.10 -2.32 -25.99
C GLN A 177 -53.79 -3.00 -26.47
N PRO A 178 -52.91 -2.25 -27.17
CA PRO A 178 -51.61 -2.79 -27.53
C PRO A 178 -50.89 -3.19 -26.24
N GLN A 179 -50.67 -4.49 -26.07
CA GLN A 179 -49.81 -5.01 -25.01
C GLN A 179 -48.44 -4.33 -25.16
N LYS A 180 -48.06 -3.54 -24.16
CA LYS A 180 -46.66 -3.12 -24.04
C LYS A 180 -45.80 -4.35 -24.20
N PRO A 181 -44.76 -4.32 -25.05
CA PRO A 181 -43.84 -5.46 -25.15
C PRO A 181 -43.34 -5.79 -23.76
N ALA A 182 -43.42 -7.06 -23.40
CA ALA A 182 -42.83 -7.54 -22.13
C ALA A 182 -41.37 -7.08 -22.05
N PRO A 183 -40.94 -6.56 -20.91
CA PRO A 183 -39.56 -6.18 -20.76
C PRO A 183 -38.68 -7.40 -21.14
N ILE A 184 -37.72 -7.21 -22.01
CA ILE A 184 -36.73 -8.26 -22.32
C ILE A 184 -35.97 -8.46 -21.03
N GLU A 185 -36.30 -9.47 -20.23
CA GLU A 185 -35.48 -9.89 -19.11
C GLU A 185 -34.21 -10.51 -19.70
N PHE A 186 -33.13 -9.74 -19.64
CA PHE A 186 -31.81 -10.30 -19.87
C PHE A 186 -31.49 -11.23 -18.70
N GLU A 187 -31.64 -12.52 -18.89
CA GLU A 187 -31.21 -13.56 -17.92
C GLU A 187 -29.70 -13.83 -17.97
N GLY A 188 -28.89 -12.86 -18.40
CA GLY A 188 -27.43 -12.95 -18.37
C GLY A 188 -26.90 -12.54 -16.99
N THR A 189 -26.18 -13.43 -16.32
CA THR A 189 -25.34 -13.05 -15.17
C THR A 189 -23.98 -12.62 -15.68
N VAL A 190 -23.57 -11.41 -15.32
CA VAL A 190 -22.22 -10.87 -15.60
C VAL A 190 -21.38 -11.01 -14.34
N GLU A 191 -20.14 -11.40 -14.48
CA GLU A 191 -19.18 -11.42 -13.37
C GLU A 191 -18.58 -10.04 -13.18
N ALA A 192 -18.57 -9.55 -11.96
CA ALA A 192 -17.98 -8.28 -11.61
C ALA A 192 -17.19 -8.36 -10.31
N THR A 193 -16.17 -7.51 -10.21
CA THR A 193 -15.30 -7.40 -9.03
C THR A 193 -15.27 -5.96 -8.53
N GLY A 194 -15.34 -5.78 -7.22
CA GLY A 194 -15.23 -4.46 -6.60
C GLY A 194 -14.87 -4.54 -5.13
N VAL A 195 -14.53 -3.42 -4.55
CA VAL A 195 -14.18 -3.30 -3.12
C VAL A 195 -15.38 -2.83 -2.32
N LEU A 196 -15.73 -3.56 -1.29
CA LEU A 196 -16.92 -3.31 -0.47
C LEU A 196 -16.75 -2.08 0.43
N GLU A 197 -17.63 -1.10 0.26
CA GLU A 197 -17.87 -0.01 1.22
C GLU A 197 -19.21 -0.25 1.93
N ILE A 198 -19.20 -0.48 3.24
CA ILE A 198 -20.43 -0.68 4.03
C ILE A 198 -20.95 0.68 4.49
N MET A 199 -22.23 0.94 4.22
CA MET A 199 -22.93 2.15 4.65
C MET A 199 -23.40 2.04 6.11
N PRO A 200 -23.66 3.18 6.79
CA PRO A 200 -24.15 3.19 8.17
C PRO A 200 -25.43 2.37 8.38
N ASP A 201 -26.28 2.28 7.34
CA ASP A 201 -27.54 1.52 7.37
C ASP A 201 -27.34 0.01 7.24
N GLY A 202 -26.09 -0.44 7.07
CA GLY A 202 -25.72 -1.85 7.07
C GLY A 202 -25.79 -2.57 5.72
N TYR A 203 -26.23 -1.91 4.63
CA TYR A 203 -26.02 -2.37 3.25
C TYR A 203 -24.68 -1.85 2.73
N GLY A 204 -24.24 -2.26 1.55
CA GLY A 204 -22.97 -1.83 0.99
C GLY A 204 -22.98 -1.67 -0.51
N PHE A 205 -21.87 -1.12 -1.03
CA PHE A 205 -21.58 -1.01 -2.44
C PHE A 205 -20.21 -1.59 -2.74
N LEU A 206 -20.09 -2.32 -3.86
CA LEU A 206 -18.79 -2.65 -4.42
C LEU A 206 -18.34 -1.47 -5.28
N ARG A 207 -17.21 -0.89 -4.92
CA ARG A 207 -16.62 0.26 -5.60
C ARG A 207 -15.57 -0.21 -6.61
N SER A 208 -15.56 0.40 -7.80
CA SER A 208 -14.54 0.12 -8.82
C SER A 208 -13.24 0.87 -8.54
N SER A 209 -12.11 0.23 -8.86
CA SER A 209 -10.79 0.86 -8.92
C SER A 209 -10.73 1.97 -9.96
N ASP A 210 -11.45 1.83 -11.09
CA ASP A 210 -11.46 2.80 -12.19
C ASP A 210 -11.99 4.18 -11.77
N TYR A 211 -12.78 4.22 -10.70
CA TYR A 211 -13.28 5.45 -10.07
C TYR A 211 -12.60 5.74 -8.72
N ASN A 212 -11.40 5.21 -8.50
CA ASN A 212 -10.63 5.41 -7.26
C ASN A 212 -11.44 5.08 -6.00
N TYR A 213 -12.31 4.07 -6.06
CA TYR A 213 -13.23 3.63 -4.99
C TYR A 213 -14.24 4.71 -4.53
N LEU A 214 -14.45 5.74 -5.34
CA LEU A 214 -15.48 6.75 -5.11
C LEU A 214 -16.82 6.28 -5.68
N ASN A 215 -17.88 7.04 -5.38
CA ASN A 215 -19.22 6.76 -5.89
C ASN A 215 -19.23 6.85 -7.42
N SER A 216 -19.72 5.82 -8.07
CA SER A 216 -19.75 5.71 -9.52
C SER A 216 -21.08 5.14 -10.03
N PRO A 217 -21.39 5.30 -11.33
CA PRO A 217 -22.52 4.62 -11.95
C PRO A 217 -22.41 3.09 -11.93
N ASP A 218 -21.18 2.57 -11.85
CA ASP A 218 -20.88 1.13 -11.88
C ASP A 218 -20.95 0.49 -10.49
N ASP A 219 -21.40 1.22 -9.48
CA ASP A 219 -21.53 0.72 -8.11
C ASP A 219 -22.52 -0.45 -8.05
N ILE A 220 -22.08 -1.54 -7.42
CA ILE A 220 -22.88 -2.76 -7.27
C ILE A 220 -23.45 -2.81 -5.86
N TYR A 221 -24.76 -2.90 -5.75
CA TYR A 221 -25.44 -2.98 -4.46
C TYR A 221 -25.29 -4.36 -3.82
N VAL A 222 -24.89 -4.36 -2.54
CA VAL A 222 -24.77 -5.55 -1.69
C VAL A 222 -25.76 -5.45 -0.54
N SER A 223 -26.62 -6.44 -0.40
CA SER A 223 -27.64 -6.46 0.64
C SER A 223 -27.06 -6.73 2.02
N GLN A 224 -27.71 -6.23 3.06
CA GLN A 224 -27.33 -6.48 4.45
C GLN A 224 -27.30 -7.98 4.80
N SER A 225 -28.19 -8.76 4.21
CA SER A 225 -28.21 -10.23 4.40
C SER A 225 -26.96 -10.90 3.86
N GLN A 226 -26.49 -10.50 2.65
CA GLN A 226 -25.24 -11.02 2.06
C GLN A 226 -24.02 -10.64 2.88
N ILE A 227 -23.96 -9.41 3.39
CA ILE A 227 -22.88 -8.93 4.25
C ILE A 227 -22.80 -9.79 5.53
N ARG A 228 -23.92 -10.03 6.19
CA ARG A 228 -23.96 -10.82 7.43
C ARG A 228 -23.67 -12.30 7.19
N SER A 229 -24.28 -12.91 6.17
CA SER A 229 -24.13 -14.35 5.90
C SER A 229 -22.70 -14.74 5.50
N ASN A 230 -21.97 -13.84 4.84
CA ASN A 230 -20.59 -14.09 4.40
C ASN A 230 -19.53 -13.38 5.26
N ALA A 231 -19.93 -12.81 6.41
CA ALA A 231 -19.03 -12.08 7.33
C ALA A 231 -18.16 -11.01 6.63
N LEU A 232 -18.75 -10.31 5.65
CA LEU A 232 -18.06 -9.28 4.89
C LEU A 232 -17.74 -8.05 5.73
N LYS A 233 -16.61 -7.42 5.43
CA LYS A 233 -16.17 -6.16 6.06
C LYS A 233 -15.84 -5.13 5.00
N SER A 234 -15.87 -3.84 5.37
CA SER A 234 -15.36 -2.79 4.48
C SER A 234 -13.92 -3.06 4.07
N GLY A 235 -13.64 -2.87 2.78
CA GLY A 235 -12.35 -3.18 2.18
C GLY A 235 -12.24 -4.58 1.57
N ASP A 236 -13.20 -5.48 1.76
CA ASP A 236 -13.18 -6.78 1.09
C ASP A 236 -13.34 -6.61 -0.42
N THR A 237 -12.45 -7.22 -1.18
CA THR A 237 -12.57 -7.34 -2.65
C THR A 237 -13.48 -8.52 -2.95
N VAL A 238 -14.66 -8.23 -3.47
CA VAL A 238 -15.68 -9.25 -3.74
C VAL A 238 -15.82 -9.45 -5.24
N THR A 239 -15.70 -10.70 -5.67
CA THR A 239 -15.99 -11.14 -7.04
C THR A 239 -17.27 -11.95 -7.03
N GLY A 240 -18.22 -11.57 -7.87
CA GLY A 240 -19.51 -12.24 -7.88
C GLY A 240 -20.32 -11.98 -9.14
N GLU A 241 -21.47 -12.62 -9.21
CA GLU A 241 -22.42 -12.49 -10.30
C GLU A 241 -23.40 -11.35 -10.02
N ILE A 242 -23.56 -10.46 -10.98
CA ILE A 242 -24.50 -9.35 -10.95
C ILE A 242 -25.62 -9.57 -11.98
N ARG A 243 -26.75 -8.96 -11.77
CA ARG A 243 -27.83 -8.88 -12.77
C ARG A 243 -28.08 -7.43 -13.19
N PRO A 244 -28.68 -7.21 -14.37
CA PRO A 244 -29.16 -5.89 -14.76
C PRO A 244 -30.18 -5.36 -13.74
N PRO A 245 -30.23 -4.03 -13.52
CA PRO A 245 -31.25 -3.41 -12.69
C PRO A 245 -32.64 -3.61 -13.33
N ARG A 246 -33.65 -3.96 -12.51
CA ARG A 246 -35.05 -4.01 -12.91
C ARG A 246 -35.68 -2.63 -12.86
N GLU A 247 -36.90 -2.47 -13.44
CA GLU A 247 -37.66 -1.24 -13.29
C GLU A 247 -37.81 -0.90 -11.78
N GLY A 248 -37.20 0.25 -11.37
CA GLY A 248 -37.18 0.69 -9.98
C GLY A 248 -35.84 0.48 -9.25
N ASP A 249 -34.95 -0.40 -9.72
CA ASP A 249 -33.61 -0.57 -9.16
C ASP A 249 -32.69 0.56 -9.69
N LYS A 250 -31.99 1.23 -8.79
CA LYS A 250 -31.04 2.30 -9.15
C LYS A 250 -29.65 1.77 -9.47
N TYR A 251 -29.30 0.61 -8.92
CA TYR A 251 -27.96 0.02 -8.99
C TYR A 251 -28.02 -1.44 -9.44
N PHE A 252 -26.92 -1.96 -9.94
CA PHE A 252 -26.75 -3.38 -10.24
C PHE A 252 -26.71 -4.17 -8.93
N PRO A 253 -27.64 -5.09 -8.67
CA PRO A 253 -27.58 -5.90 -7.45
C PRO A 253 -26.66 -7.09 -7.62
N LEU A 254 -25.86 -7.39 -6.57
CA LEU A 254 -25.08 -8.59 -6.46
C LEU A 254 -26.02 -9.79 -6.20
N VAL A 255 -25.94 -10.81 -7.07
CA VAL A 255 -26.78 -12.03 -6.94
C VAL A 255 -26.07 -13.09 -6.12
N ARG A 256 -24.83 -13.41 -6.52
CA ARG A 256 -24.05 -14.48 -5.90
C ARG A 256 -22.59 -14.06 -5.73
N ILE A 257 -22.00 -14.38 -4.59
CA ILE A 257 -20.58 -14.19 -4.30
C ILE A 257 -19.83 -15.47 -4.70
N LYS A 258 -18.77 -15.32 -5.50
CA LYS A 258 -17.86 -16.40 -5.89
C LYS A 258 -16.61 -16.41 -5.03
N TYR A 259 -15.96 -15.28 -4.95
CA TYR A 259 -14.70 -15.13 -4.22
C TYR A 259 -14.71 -13.84 -3.39
N ILE A 260 -13.99 -13.87 -2.28
CA ILE A 260 -13.74 -12.71 -1.40
C ILE A 260 -12.23 -12.68 -1.16
N ASN A 261 -11.56 -11.59 -1.58
CA ASN A 261 -10.10 -11.46 -1.51
C ASN A 261 -9.36 -12.67 -2.12
N GLY A 262 -9.87 -13.21 -3.23
CA GLY A 262 -9.30 -14.39 -3.90
C GLY A 262 -9.52 -15.72 -3.18
N ARG A 263 -10.27 -15.75 -2.06
CA ARG A 263 -10.60 -16.95 -1.26
C ARG A 263 -12.09 -17.29 -1.35
N THR A 264 -12.44 -18.50 -0.97
CA THR A 264 -13.86 -18.92 -0.89
C THR A 264 -14.56 -18.26 0.32
N PRO A 265 -15.89 -18.05 0.26
CA PRO A 265 -16.64 -17.46 1.37
C PRO A 265 -16.52 -18.24 2.69
N GLU A 266 -16.33 -19.56 2.64
CA GLU A 266 -16.12 -20.40 3.83
C GLU A 266 -14.84 -20.02 4.58
N TYR A 267 -13.74 -19.83 3.85
CA TYR A 267 -12.46 -19.41 4.44
C TYR A 267 -12.56 -18.06 5.16
N ILE A 268 -13.34 -17.13 4.60
CA ILE A 268 -13.45 -15.76 5.12
C ILE A 268 -14.16 -15.69 6.47
N ARG A 269 -15.06 -16.63 6.77
CA ARG A 269 -15.80 -16.64 8.04
C ARG A 269 -14.89 -16.83 9.25
N ASP A 270 -13.83 -17.61 9.09
CA ASP A 270 -12.90 -17.99 10.17
C ASP A 270 -11.65 -17.11 10.22
N ARG A 271 -11.55 -16.07 9.38
CA ARG A 271 -10.38 -15.19 9.33
C ARG A 271 -10.20 -14.39 10.62
N VAL A 272 -8.96 -14.33 11.09
CA VAL A 272 -8.57 -13.49 12.22
C VAL A 272 -8.51 -12.03 11.79
N PRO A 273 -9.17 -11.08 12.49
CA PRO A 273 -9.08 -9.67 12.16
C PRO A 273 -7.64 -9.14 12.27
N PHE A 274 -7.27 -8.20 11.38
CA PHE A 274 -5.92 -7.64 11.24
C PHE A 274 -5.31 -7.16 12.57
N ASP A 275 -6.11 -6.54 13.42
CA ASP A 275 -5.63 -5.97 14.69
C ASP A 275 -5.21 -7.03 15.73
N PHE A 276 -5.62 -8.30 15.54
CA PHE A 276 -5.29 -9.43 16.41
C PHE A 276 -4.18 -10.33 15.86
N LEU A 277 -3.68 -10.04 14.65
CA LEU A 277 -2.57 -10.78 14.05
C LEU A 277 -1.26 -10.41 14.73
N THR A 278 -0.39 -11.39 14.99
CA THR A 278 0.91 -11.20 15.65
C THR A 278 1.91 -10.51 14.74
N PRO A 279 2.38 -9.28 15.05
CA PRO A 279 3.33 -8.59 14.20
C PRO A 279 4.77 -9.09 14.43
N LEU A 280 5.50 -9.29 13.34
CA LEU A 280 6.92 -9.64 13.33
C LEU A 280 7.77 -8.52 12.73
N PHE A 281 9.09 -8.57 13.00
CA PHE A 281 10.02 -7.76 12.22
C PHE A 281 10.11 -8.31 10.79
N PRO A 282 10.36 -7.45 9.78
CA PRO A 282 10.70 -7.90 8.44
C PRO A 282 11.88 -8.85 8.46
N ASN A 283 11.70 -10.08 7.99
CA ASN A 283 12.71 -11.14 7.95
C ASN A 283 12.86 -11.77 6.56
N GLU A 284 11.99 -11.40 5.63
CA GLU A 284 12.05 -11.80 4.24
C GLU A 284 12.27 -10.57 3.37
N LYS A 285 13.43 -10.54 2.68
CA LYS A 285 13.84 -9.42 1.84
C LYS A 285 13.15 -9.52 0.48
N PHE A 286 12.63 -8.39 -0.04
CA PHE A 286 12.27 -8.28 -1.44
C PHE A 286 13.52 -8.32 -2.32
N ASN A 287 13.49 -9.15 -3.33
CA ASN A 287 14.50 -9.14 -4.37
C ASN A 287 14.22 -8.00 -5.34
N LEU A 288 15.02 -6.95 -5.30
CA LEU A 288 14.93 -5.82 -6.21
C LEU A 288 15.76 -6.02 -7.49
N LEU A 289 16.55 -7.08 -7.55
CA LEU A 289 17.44 -7.41 -8.65
C LEU A 289 16.96 -8.68 -9.34
N GLY A 290 17.34 -8.89 -10.56
CA GLY A 290 16.82 -10.01 -11.37
C GLY A 290 15.84 -9.54 -12.43
N ARG A 291 15.34 -10.45 -13.25
CA ARG A 291 14.37 -10.22 -14.34
C ARG A 291 14.57 -8.92 -15.14
N GLY A 292 15.83 -8.48 -15.32
CA GLY A 292 16.19 -7.26 -16.08
C GLY A 292 16.58 -6.06 -15.21
N HIS A 293 16.35 -6.08 -13.88
CA HIS A 293 16.64 -4.95 -12.98
C HIS A 293 18.08 -4.93 -12.44
N ASN A 294 18.93 -5.89 -12.79
CA ASN A 294 20.35 -5.90 -12.40
C ASN A 294 21.14 -4.69 -12.89
N SER A 295 20.71 -4.07 -13.99
CA SER A 295 21.31 -2.85 -14.55
C SER A 295 20.72 -1.56 -13.97
N ASP A 296 19.61 -1.63 -13.21
CA ASP A 296 19.03 -0.46 -12.58
C ASP A 296 19.83 -0.07 -11.32
N ILE A 297 20.60 1.01 -11.45
CA ILE A 297 21.43 1.54 -10.37
C ILE A 297 20.58 1.93 -9.17
N SER A 298 19.34 2.41 -9.38
CA SER A 298 18.44 2.78 -8.29
C SER A 298 18.10 1.58 -7.42
N CYS A 299 17.69 0.47 -8.05
CA CYS A 299 17.41 -0.78 -7.35
C CYS A 299 18.66 -1.36 -6.68
N ARG A 300 19.83 -1.29 -7.33
CA ARG A 300 21.10 -1.77 -6.77
C ARG A 300 21.52 -1.01 -5.51
N VAL A 301 21.40 0.33 -5.53
CA VAL A 301 21.73 1.19 -4.38
C VAL A 301 20.79 0.91 -3.20
N VAL A 302 19.48 0.84 -3.43
CA VAL A 302 18.52 0.55 -2.37
C VAL A 302 18.72 -0.86 -1.83
N ASP A 303 18.95 -1.84 -2.70
CA ASP A 303 19.20 -3.23 -2.32
C ASP A 303 20.43 -3.39 -1.39
N LEU A 304 21.49 -2.58 -1.58
CA LEU A 304 22.71 -2.61 -0.78
C LEU A 304 22.62 -1.79 0.51
N PHE A 305 21.92 -0.64 0.48
CA PHE A 305 22.02 0.31 1.60
C PHE A 305 20.73 0.49 2.38
N ALA A 306 19.58 0.19 1.81
CA ALA A 306 18.28 0.29 2.47
C ALA A 306 17.38 -0.87 2.04
N PRO A 307 17.73 -2.13 2.37
CA PRO A 307 16.97 -3.29 1.94
C PRO A 307 15.52 -3.19 2.41
N ILE A 308 14.61 -3.62 1.55
CA ILE A 308 13.18 -3.63 1.80
C ILE A 308 12.78 -5.07 2.14
N GLY A 309 12.14 -5.25 3.29
CA GLY A 309 11.58 -6.54 3.70
C GLY A 309 10.07 -6.52 3.71
N LYS A 310 9.45 -7.71 3.62
CA LYS A 310 7.99 -7.88 3.77
C LYS A 310 7.56 -7.36 5.14
N GLY A 311 6.62 -6.41 5.17
CA GLY A 311 6.21 -5.73 6.40
C GLY A 311 6.99 -4.45 6.75
N GLN A 312 7.82 -3.95 5.84
CA GLN A 312 8.65 -2.76 6.05
C GLN A 312 7.82 -1.48 6.09
N ARG A 313 8.21 -0.53 6.95
CA ARG A 313 7.74 0.86 6.97
C ARG A 313 8.85 1.76 6.47
N MET A 314 8.94 1.92 5.16
CA MET A 314 10.00 2.71 4.53
C MET A 314 9.54 4.14 4.28
N MET A 315 10.39 5.09 4.62
CA MET A 315 10.25 6.49 4.25
C MET A 315 11.27 6.86 3.17
N LEU A 316 10.78 7.41 2.07
CA LEU A 316 11.60 7.98 1.01
C LEU A 316 11.59 9.51 1.17
N LEU A 317 12.64 10.04 1.79
CA LEU A 317 12.79 11.46 2.07
C LEU A 317 13.36 12.18 0.86
N SER A 318 12.63 13.15 0.34
CA SER A 318 12.96 13.76 -0.94
C SER A 318 12.84 15.29 -0.91
N PRO A 319 13.92 16.02 -1.21
CA PRO A 319 13.78 17.43 -1.58
C PRO A 319 13.06 17.56 -2.92
N PRO A 320 12.39 18.69 -3.19
CA PRO A 320 11.74 18.92 -4.48
C PRO A 320 12.72 18.76 -5.67
N LYS A 321 12.26 18.09 -6.74
CA LYS A 321 13.01 17.86 -8.00
C LYS A 321 14.25 16.94 -7.88
N SER A 322 14.28 16.04 -6.91
CA SER A 322 15.39 15.09 -6.73
C SER A 322 15.25 13.77 -7.49
N GLY A 323 14.15 13.55 -8.22
CA GLY A 323 13.90 12.29 -8.93
C GLY A 323 13.11 11.24 -8.13
N LYS A 324 12.37 11.68 -7.11
CA LYS A 324 11.50 10.86 -6.25
C LYS A 324 10.64 9.85 -7.03
N THR A 325 9.89 10.36 -8.02
CA THR A 325 8.95 9.55 -8.80
C THR A 325 9.65 8.47 -9.64
N MET A 326 10.85 8.78 -10.16
CA MET A 326 11.64 7.78 -10.92
C MET A 326 12.11 6.65 -10.03
N LEU A 327 12.62 6.97 -8.83
CA LEU A 327 13.02 5.95 -7.86
C LEU A 327 11.84 5.08 -7.43
N LEU A 328 10.67 5.70 -7.19
CA LEU A 328 9.46 4.97 -6.82
C LEU A 328 9.02 3.99 -7.92
N LYS A 329 9.05 4.44 -9.20
CA LYS A 329 8.74 3.58 -10.37
C LYS A 329 9.71 2.41 -10.52
N SER A 330 11.02 2.66 -10.35
CA SER A 330 12.03 1.60 -10.39
C SER A 330 11.77 0.54 -9.33
N LEU A 331 11.46 0.95 -8.10
CA LEU A 331 11.16 0.02 -7.01
C LEU A 331 9.86 -0.76 -7.24
N ALA A 332 8.79 -0.09 -7.69
CA ALA A 332 7.52 -0.74 -7.98
C ALA A 332 7.68 -1.79 -9.09
N ASN A 333 8.27 -1.42 -10.21
CA ASN A 333 8.47 -2.39 -11.30
C ASN A 333 9.41 -3.55 -10.90
N ALA A 334 10.43 -3.27 -10.09
CA ALA A 334 11.34 -4.32 -9.62
C ALA A 334 10.63 -5.33 -8.70
N ILE A 335 9.74 -4.88 -7.82
CA ILE A 335 8.94 -5.77 -6.97
C ILE A 335 7.92 -6.52 -7.83
N ALA A 336 7.14 -5.85 -8.69
CA ALA A 336 6.16 -6.48 -9.57
C ALA A 336 6.76 -7.59 -10.45
N ASP A 337 7.95 -7.36 -11.01
CA ASP A 337 8.59 -8.32 -11.88
C ASP A 337 9.21 -9.51 -11.13
N ASN A 338 9.77 -9.28 -9.95
CA ASN A 338 10.43 -10.32 -9.17
C ASN A 338 9.47 -11.09 -8.25
N HIS A 339 8.38 -10.45 -7.81
CA HIS A 339 7.42 -10.97 -6.84
C HIS A 339 5.97 -10.92 -7.36
N PRO A 340 5.61 -11.71 -8.37
CA PRO A 340 4.26 -11.70 -8.95
C PRO A 340 3.17 -12.17 -7.97
N GLU A 341 3.56 -12.75 -6.83
CA GLU A 341 2.65 -13.13 -5.74
C GLU A 341 2.18 -11.94 -4.91
N VAL A 342 2.87 -10.81 -4.99
CA VAL A 342 2.61 -9.61 -4.19
C VAL A 342 1.55 -8.73 -4.85
N TYR A 343 0.61 -8.25 -4.07
CA TYR A 343 -0.38 -7.28 -4.53
C TYR A 343 0.13 -5.85 -4.33
N GLU A 344 0.34 -5.13 -5.41
CA GLU A 344 0.88 -3.78 -5.35
C GLU A 344 -0.19 -2.73 -5.59
N ILE A 345 -0.19 -1.69 -4.73
CA ILE A 345 -1.05 -0.52 -4.84
C ILE A 345 -0.18 0.74 -4.83
N VAL A 346 -0.33 1.58 -5.82
CA VAL A 346 0.24 2.93 -5.84
C VAL A 346 -0.86 3.90 -5.46
N LEU A 347 -0.70 4.57 -4.33
CA LEU A 347 -1.64 5.57 -3.81
C LEU A 347 -1.07 6.97 -3.96
N LEU A 348 -1.65 7.75 -4.88
CA LEU A 348 -1.24 9.12 -5.17
C LEU A 348 -2.22 10.11 -4.53
N ILE A 349 -1.72 10.94 -3.61
CA ILE A 349 -2.53 11.92 -2.87
C ILE A 349 -2.06 13.35 -3.16
N ASP A 350 -2.97 14.19 -3.64
CA ASP A 350 -2.71 15.60 -3.97
C ASP A 350 -1.58 15.74 -5.01
N GLU A 351 -1.46 14.75 -5.94
CA GLU A 351 -0.54 14.78 -7.08
C GLU A 351 -1.23 15.30 -8.34
N ARG A 352 -0.45 15.57 -9.38
CA ARG A 352 -0.95 16.15 -10.62
C ARG A 352 -1.55 15.07 -11.53
N PRO A 353 -2.63 15.38 -12.29
CA PRO A 353 -3.24 14.42 -13.22
C PRO A 353 -2.26 13.82 -14.24
N GLU A 354 -1.31 14.64 -14.75
CA GLU A 354 -0.27 14.16 -15.66
C GLU A 354 0.71 13.18 -15.00
N GLU A 355 1.02 13.36 -13.70
CA GLU A 355 1.87 12.44 -12.94
C GLU A 355 1.14 11.13 -12.63
N VAL A 356 -0.19 11.20 -12.43
CA VAL A 356 -1.05 10.01 -12.28
C VAL A 356 -1.04 9.17 -13.54
N THR A 357 -1.34 9.78 -14.69
CA THR A 357 -1.35 9.08 -15.98
C THR A 357 0.02 8.50 -16.34
N ASP A 358 1.11 9.22 -16.02
CA ASP A 358 2.47 8.73 -16.24
C ASP A 358 2.80 7.53 -15.32
N MET A 359 2.28 7.52 -14.09
CA MET A 359 2.42 6.39 -13.18
C MET A 359 1.64 5.18 -13.70
N GLU A 360 0.35 5.33 -14.04
CA GLU A 360 -0.51 4.26 -14.58
C GLU A 360 0.09 3.57 -15.80
N ARG A 361 0.75 4.33 -16.67
CA ARG A 361 1.39 3.78 -17.89
C ARG A 361 2.76 3.14 -17.63
N SER A 362 3.38 3.44 -16.51
CA SER A 362 4.78 3.08 -16.23
C SER A 362 4.94 1.95 -15.23
N VAL A 363 3.92 1.66 -14.40
CA VAL A 363 4.00 0.63 -13.35
C VAL A 363 3.01 -0.49 -13.59
N LYS A 364 3.35 -1.69 -13.11
CA LYS A 364 2.51 -2.90 -13.19
C LYS A 364 1.72 -3.12 -11.90
N ALA A 365 1.19 -2.04 -11.31
CA ALA A 365 0.49 -2.05 -10.05
C ALA A 365 -0.89 -1.40 -10.21
N GLU A 366 -1.79 -1.64 -9.27
CA GLU A 366 -3.05 -0.90 -9.20
C GLU A 366 -2.77 0.55 -8.77
N VAL A 367 -3.09 1.52 -9.63
CA VAL A 367 -2.89 2.95 -9.33
C VAL A 367 -4.20 3.57 -8.91
N ILE A 368 -4.22 4.12 -7.69
CA ILE A 368 -5.36 4.84 -7.11
C ILE A 368 -4.92 6.25 -6.79
N ALA A 369 -5.67 7.22 -7.28
CA ALA A 369 -5.29 8.61 -7.16
C ALA A 369 -6.41 9.49 -6.60
N SER A 370 -6.01 10.57 -5.96
CA SER A 370 -6.85 11.72 -5.65
C SER A 370 -6.03 12.97 -5.92
N THR A 371 -6.36 13.68 -7.00
CA THR A 371 -5.57 14.76 -7.57
C THR A 371 -5.72 16.06 -6.79
N PHE A 372 -4.83 17.03 -7.03
CA PHE A 372 -4.72 18.27 -6.25
C PHE A 372 -5.97 19.18 -6.32
N ASP A 373 -6.80 19.01 -7.32
CA ASP A 373 -8.07 19.73 -7.53
C ASP A 373 -9.24 19.17 -6.70
N GLU A 374 -9.03 18.01 -6.05
CA GLU A 374 -10.05 17.38 -5.21
C GLU A 374 -10.02 17.90 -3.75
N PRO A 375 -11.17 17.87 -3.06
CA PRO A 375 -11.24 18.29 -1.66
C PRO A 375 -10.54 17.29 -0.72
N ALA A 376 -10.07 17.79 0.43
CA ALA A 376 -9.33 16.99 1.40
C ALA A 376 -10.10 15.76 1.94
N GLU A 377 -11.44 15.84 2.00
CA GLU A 377 -12.29 14.70 2.39
C GLU A 377 -12.15 13.52 1.41
N ARG A 378 -12.00 13.81 0.10
CA ARG A 378 -11.76 12.78 -0.92
C ARG A 378 -10.42 12.10 -0.72
N HIS A 379 -9.34 12.86 -0.50
CA HIS A 379 -8.02 12.30 -0.20
C HIS A 379 -8.08 11.33 0.99
N VAL A 380 -8.75 11.75 2.05
CA VAL A 380 -8.94 10.93 3.26
C VAL A 380 -9.78 9.69 2.97
N LYS A 381 -10.86 9.82 2.21
CA LYS A 381 -11.76 8.69 1.87
C LYS A 381 -11.03 7.63 1.05
N VAL A 382 -10.36 8.04 -0.01
CA VAL A 382 -9.59 7.15 -0.90
C VAL A 382 -8.49 6.42 -0.10
N ALA A 383 -7.71 7.16 0.70
CA ALA A 383 -6.66 6.56 1.52
C ALA A 383 -7.21 5.54 2.53
N ASN A 384 -8.36 5.82 3.17
CA ASN A 384 -8.99 4.86 4.07
C ASN A 384 -9.44 3.60 3.35
N MET A 385 -10.04 3.71 2.14
CA MET A 385 -10.47 2.55 1.35
C MET A 385 -9.29 1.67 0.96
N VAL A 386 -8.19 2.27 0.49
CA VAL A 386 -6.96 1.54 0.15
C VAL A 386 -6.39 0.82 1.37
N LEU A 387 -6.34 1.47 2.54
CA LEU A 387 -5.85 0.84 3.76
C LEU A 387 -6.74 -0.35 4.20
N GLU A 388 -8.06 -0.17 4.17
CA GLU A 388 -8.97 -1.26 4.55
C GLU A 388 -8.87 -2.42 3.55
N LYS A 389 -8.78 -2.15 2.22
CA LYS A 389 -8.52 -3.17 1.21
C LYS A 389 -7.23 -3.95 1.52
N ALA A 390 -6.12 -3.24 1.75
CA ALA A 390 -4.85 -3.86 2.06
C ALA A 390 -4.92 -4.74 3.32
N ARG A 391 -5.59 -4.27 4.39
CA ARG A 391 -5.80 -5.05 5.61
C ARG A 391 -6.60 -6.33 5.36
N ARG A 392 -7.66 -6.24 4.52
CA ARG A 392 -8.49 -7.42 4.19
C ARG A 392 -7.73 -8.47 3.37
N LEU A 393 -6.90 -8.02 2.42
CA LEU A 393 -6.02 -8.90 1.66
C LEU A 393 -5.02 -9.63 2.59
N VAL A 394 -4.39 -8.90 3.50
CA VAL A 394 -3.43 -9.47 4.47
C VAL A 394 -4.10 -10.44 5.44
N GLU A 395 -5.34 -10.19 5.90
CA GLU A 395 -6.14 -11.16 6.69
C GLU A 395 -6.35 -12.49 5.94
N CYS A 396 -6.28 -12.47 4.62
CA CYS A 396 -6.42 -13.66 3.76
C CYS A 396 -5.06 -14.30 3.38
N GLY A 397 -3.96 -13.81 3.96
CA GLY A 397 -2.62 -14.36 3.75
C GLY A 397 -1.92 -13.86 2.49
N HIS A 398 -2.32 -12.71 1.96
CA HIS A 398 -1.64 -12.07 0.83
C HIS A 398 -0.55 -11.11 1.30
N ASP A 399 0.53 -11.02 0.54
CA ASP A 399 1.54 -9.99 0.69
C ASP A 399 1.12 -8.75 -0.10
N VAL A 400 1.07 -7.60 0.57
CA VAL A 400 0.62 -6.34 -0.02
C VAL A 400 1.70 -5.28 0.13
N VAL A 401 1.96 -4.54 -0.95
CA VAL A 401 2.85 -3.37 -0.94
C VAL A 401 2.05 -2.12 -1.33
N ILE A 402 2.12 -1.08 -0.50
CA ILE A 402 1.54 0.24 -0.80
C ILE A 402 2.67 1.23 -1.05
N PHE A 403 2.72 1.80 -2.24
CA PHE A 403 3.54 2.96 -2.57
C PHE A 403 2.71 4.21 -2.37
N LEU A 404 2.99 4.99 -1.33
CA LEU A 404 2.24 6.21 -1.00
C LEU A 404 3.01 7.48 -1.40
N ASP A 405 2.50 8.20 -2.34
CA ASP A 405 3.02 9.51 -2.76
C ASP A 405 1.97 10.60 -2.58
N SER A 406 1.99 11.42 -1.53
CA SER A 406 2.93 11.44 -0.43
C SER A 406 2.24 11.43 0.93
N ILE A 407 2.95 10.90 1.95
CA ILE A 407 2.45 10.90 3.33
C ILE A 407 2.32 12.30 3.91
N THR A 408 3.18 13.23 3.49
CA THR A 408 3.12 14.63 3.91
C THR A 408 1.80 15.28 3.49
N ARG A 409 1.39 15.07 2.23
CA ARG A 409 0.14 15.60 1.70
C ARG A 409 -1.08 14.91 2.31
N LEU A 410 -1.00 13.60 2.52
CA LEU A 410 -2.04 12.86 3.23
C LEU A 410 -2.23 13.40 4.66
N ALA A 411 -1.15 13.65 5.39
CA ALA A 411 -1.22 14.23 6.73
C ALA A 411 -1.82 15.63 6.74
N ARG A 412 -1.53 16.45 5.71
CA ARG A 412 -2.16 17.77 5.50
C ARG A 412 -3.67 17.63 5.27
N ALA A 413 -4.10 16.70 4.44
CA ALA A 413 -5.52 16.43 4.21
C ALA A 413 -6.25 16.05 5.51
N TYR A 414 -5.67 15.16 6.31
CA TYR A 414 -6.22 14.83 7.63
C TYR A 414 -6.25 16.03 8.57
N ASN A 415 -5.24 16.91 8.55
CA ASN A 415 -5.23 18.11 9.36
C ASN A 415 -6.34 19.10 8.97
N THR A 416 -6.71 19.15 7.69
CA THR A 416 -7.80 19.98 7.19
C THR A 416 -9.18 19.43 7.58
N VAL A 417 -9.36 18.11 7.50
CA VAL A 417 -10.65 17.45 7.74
C VAL A 417 -10.95 17.25 9.22
N GLN A 418 -9.91 17.16 10.07
CA GLN A 418 -10.07 16.90 11.49
C GLN A 418 -10.70 18.11 12.21
N PRO A 419 -11.77 17.93 13.03
CA PRO A 419 -12.28 18.98 13.87
C PRO A 419 -11.19 19.54 14.79
N ALA A 420 -11.11 20.86 14.91
CA ALA A 420 -10.10 21.52 15.72
C ALA A 420 -10.19 21.11 17.20
N SER A 421 -9.12 20.54 17.74
CA SER A 421 -9.05 20.12 19.15
C SER A 421 -8.76 21.28 20.12
N GLY A 422 -8.42 22.46 19.59
CA GLY A 422 -7.95 23.61 20.36
C GLY A 422 -6.50 23.48 20.85
N LYS A 423 -5.82 22.38 20.56
CA LYS A 423 -4.39 22.15 20.86
C LYS A 423 -3.61 22.06 19.56
N VAL A 424 -2.94 23.13 19.20
CA VAL A 424 -2.16 23.23 17.97
C VAL A 424 -0.68 23.09 18.29
N LEU A 425 -0.01 22.17 17.61
CA LEU A 425 1.43 21.98 17.64
C LEU A 425 2.13 23.07 16.82
N THR A 426 3.46 23.17 16.97
CA THR A 426 4.29 24.04 16.14
C THR A 426 4.01 23.75 14.66
N GLY A 427 3.93 24.79 13.83
CA GLY A 427 3.64 24.63 12.40
C GLY A 427 2.14 24.55 12.03
N GLY A 428 1.22 24.73 13.00
CA GLY A 428 -0.22 24.75 12.70
C GLY A 428 -0.88 23.38 12.54
N VAL A 429 -0.27 22.33 13.09
CA VAL A 429 -0.79 20.96 13.08
C VAL A 429 -1.65 20.73 14.31
N ASP A 430 -2.90 20.30 14.15
CA ASP A 430 -3.73 19.88 15.30
C ASP A 430 -3.14 18.62 15.96
N ALA A 431 -3.13 18.58 17.28
CA ALA A 431 -2.53 17.48 18.05
C ALA A 431 -3.13 16.09 17.71
N ASN A 432 -4.40 16.05 17.31
CA ASN A 432 -5.10 14.82 16.97
C ASN A 432 -5.02 14.48 15.46
N ALA A 433 -4.62 15.43 14.61
CA ALA A 433 -4.65 15.27 13.16
C ALA A 433 -3.72 14.15 12.66
N LEU A 434 -2.58 13.96 13.32
CA LEU A 434 -1.59 12.96 12.90
C LEU A 434 -1.89 11.54 13.38
N GLN A 435 -2.88 11.33 14.25
CA GLN A 435 -3.20 10.01 14.79
C GLN A 435 -3.63 9.02 13.69
N LYS A 436 -4.53 9.44 12.79
CA LYS A 436 -5.02 8.58 11.70
C LYS A 436 -3.93 8.28 10.66
N PRO A 437 -3.17 9.27 10.13
CA PRO A 437 -2.04 9.02 9.23
C PRO A 437 -0.95 8.14 9.86
N LYS A 438 -0.64 8.31 11.15
CA LYS A 438 0.27 7.41 11.88
C LYS A 438 -0.25 5.98 11.95
N ARG A 439 -1.57 5.81 12.16
CA ARG A 439 -2.21 4.49 12.14
C ARG A 439 -2.16 3.87 10.74
N PHE A 440 -2.30 4.69 9.68
CA PHE A 440 -2.12 4.24 8.30
C PHE A 440 -0.70 3.68 8.11
N PHE A 441 0.32 4.48 8.34
CA PHE A 441 1.72 4.07 8.14
C PHE A 441 2.15 2.97 9.12
N GLY A 442 1.67 3.02 10.36
CA GLY A 442 1.91 2.01 11.40
C GLY A 442 1.20 0.67 11.16
N ALA A 443 0.29 0.58 10.18
CA ALA A 443 -0.34 -0.67 9.80
C ALA A 443 0.64 -1.62 9.11
N ALA A 444 1.70 -1.11 8.48
CA ALA A 444 2.72 -1.94 7.84
C ALA A 444 3.41 -2.84 8.87
N ARG A 445 3.32 -4.14 8.64
CA ARG A 445 3.90 -5.21 9.48
C ARG A 445 4.00 -6.52 8.72
N ASN A 446 4.95 -7.34 9.10
CA ASN A 446 4.98 -8.75 8.76
C ASN A 446 4.16 -9.53 9.81
N ILE A 447 3.50 -10.61 9.42
CA ILE A 447 2.56 -11.35 10.27
C ILE A 447 2.98 -12.82 10.37
N GLU A 448 2.93 -13.34 11.59
CA GLU A 448 3.24 -14.74 11.85
C GLU A 448 2.21 -15.66 11.21
N GLY A 449 2.65 -16.55 10.33
CA GLY A 449 1.78 -17.52 9.64
C GLY A 449 0.77 -16.91 8.66
N GLY A 450 0.92 -15.63 8.31
CA GLY A 450 0.02 -14.89 7.43
C GLY A 450 0.74 -14.11 6.33
N GLY A 451 0.04 -13.19 5.70
CA GLY A 451 0.59 -12.25 4.73
C GLY A 451 1.37 -11.10 5.38
N SER A 452 1.79 -10.16 4.59
CA SER A 452 2.47 -8.95 5.05
C SER A 452 1.88 -7.69 4.44
N LEU A 453 2.01 -6.58 5.16
CA LEU A 453 1.74 -5.24 4.64
C LEU A 453 3.02 -4.43 4.68
N THR A 454 3.52 -4.04 3.52
CA THR A 454 4.66 -3.15 3.36
C THR A 454 4.19 -1.79 2.89
N ILE A 455 4.70 -0.71 3.47
CA ILE A 455 4.38 0.66 3.03
C ILE A 455 5.67 1.40 2.75
N ILE A 456 5.80 1.88 1.50
CA ILE A 456 6.87 2.75 1.03
C ILE A 456 6.25 4.13 0.81
N ALA A 457 6.51 5.05 1.73
CA ALA A 457 5.89 6.37 1.71
C ALA A 457 6.90 7.47 1.40
N THR A 458 6.57 8.34 0.45
CA THR A 458 7.40 9.52 0.19
C THR A 458 7.07 10.64 1.18
N ALA A 459 8.08 11.33 1.63
CA ALA A 459 7.95 12.53 2.44
C ALA A 459 8.81 13.66 1.88
N LEU A 460 8.23 14.87 1.83
CA LEU A 460 8.93 16.05 1.36
C LEU A 460 9.82 16.62 2.47
N ILE A 461 11.05 16.96 2.11
CA ILE A 461 12.02 17.63 2.99
C ILE A 461 12.51 18.94 2.36
N GLU A 462 13.11 19.81 3.18
CA GLU A 462 13.70 21.09 2.71
C GLU A 462 12.71 22.02 1.98
N THR A 463 11.46 21.99 2.34
CA THR A 463 10.42 22.84 1.75
C THR A 463 10.33 24.21 2.42
N GLY A 464 10.95 24.38 3.59
CA GLY A 464 10.85 25.58 4.43
C GLY A 464 9.53 25.69 5.19
N SER A 465 8.68 24.68 5.12
CA SER A 465 7.40 24.62 5.84
C SER A 465 7.57 23.96 7.22
N LYS A 466 7.33 24.73 8.29
CA LYS A 466 7.36 24.19 9.66
C LYS A 466 6.33 23.09 9.91
N MET A 467 5.21 23.12 9.19
CA MET A 467 4.20 22.06 9.24
C MET A 467 4.78 20.73 8.75
N GLU A 468 5.48 20.75 7.62
CA GLU A 468 6.04 19.55 7.00
C GLU A 468 7.19 18.99 7.83
N GLU A 469 7.99 19.86 8.47
CA GLU A 469 9.03 19.42 9.42
C GLU A 469 8.43 18.66 10.62
N VAL A 470 7.36 19.17 11.23
CA VAL A 470 6.67 18.49 12.33
C VAL A 470 6.05 17.17 11.87
N ILE A 471 5.41 17.16 10.72
CA ILE A 471 4.86 15.92 10.12
C ILE A 471 5.98 14.89 9.94
N LEU A 472 7.10 15.29 9.36
CA LEU A 472 8.23 14.41 9.10
C LEU A 472 8.78 13.78 10.39
N GLU A 473 9.05 14.59 11.44
CA GLU A 473 9.58 14.08 12.71
C GLU A 473 8.63 13.07 13.37
N GLU A 474 7.33 13.31 13.27
CA GLU A 474 6.32 12.42 13.82
C GLU A 474 6.24 11.08 13.09
N PHE A 475 6.55 11.04 11.77
CA PHE A 475 6.60 9.80 11.00
C PHE A 475 7.94 9.09 11.08
N ARG A 476 9.05 9.82 11.24
CA ARG A 476 10.39 9.27 11.43
C ARG A 476 10.45 8.31 12.62
N GLY A 477 9.75 8.66 13.70
CA GLY A 477 9.58 7.78 14.87
C GLY A 477 8.80 6.49 14.59
N THR A 478 7.96 6.46 13.56
CA THR A 478 7.12 5.31 13.18
C THR A 478 7.81 4.40 12.16
N GLY A 479 8.63 4.97 11.27
CA GLY A 479 9.37 4.25 10.24
C GLY A 479 10.46 3.33 10.80
N ASN A 480 10.82 2.31 10.03
CA ASN A 480 11.93 1.40 10.32
C ASN A 480 12.93 1.26 9.16
N SER A 481 12.73 2.00 8.08
CA SER A 481 13.66 2.14 6.97
C SER A 481 13.55 3.54 6.39
N GLU A 482 14.67 4.11 5.97
CA GLU A 482 14.75 5.47 5.44
C GLU A 482 15.71 5.51 4.26
N VAL A 483 15.23 6.05 3.13
CA VAL A 483 16.04 6.40 1.97
C VAL A 483 16.00 7.91 1.83
N GLN A 484 17.11 8.56 2.04
CA GLN A 484 17.20 10.01 1.95
C GLN A 484 17.81 10.41 0.60
N MET A 485 17.09 11.25 -0.15
CA MET A 485 17.60 11.88 -1.35
C MET A 485 18.29 13.20 -1.01
N ASP A 486 19.29 13.58 -1.82
CA ASP A 486 20.11 14.74 -1.57
C ASP A 486 20.02 15.76 -2.73
N ARG A 487 19.83 17.04 -2.37
CA ARG A 487 19.75 18.12 -3.34
C ARG A 487 21.08 18.40 -4.02
N ALA A 488 22.22 18.20 -3.36
CA ALA A 488 23.54 18.42 -3.93
C ALA A 488 23.82 17.45 -5.09
N LEU A 489 23.37 16.19 -4.94
CA LEU A 489 23.44 15.17 -6.00
C LEU A 489 22.56 15.56 -7.20
N SER A 490 21.29 15.88 -6.94
CA SER A 490 20.34 16.22 -8.00
C SER A 490 20.72 17.48 -8.76
N ASN A 491 21.25 18.50 -8.08
CA ASN A 491 21.77 19.72 -8.72
C ASN A 491 22.95 19.44 -9.66
N ARG A 492 23.78 18.44 -9.34
CA ARG A 492 24.89 17.97 -10.18
C ARG A 492 24.45 16.94 -11.23
N ARG A 493 23.14 16.60 -11.28
CA ARG A 493 22.55 15.57 -12.17
C ARG A 493 23.14 14.17 -11.97
N ILE A 494 23.55 13.87 -10.75
CA ILE A 494 23.98 12.53 -10.34
C ILE A 494 22.73 11.78 -9.88
N PHE A 495 22.38 10.70 -10.57
CA PHE A 495 21.20 9.88 -10.29
C PHE A 495 21.55 8.40 -10.17
N PRO A 496 20.87 7.66 -9.24
CA PRO A 496 19.87 8.14 -8.29
C PRO A 496 20.47 9.10 -7.27
N ALA A 497 19.77 10.21 -6.98
CA ALA A 497 20.25 11.22 -6.05
C ALA A 497 20.07 10.77 -4.58
N VAL A 498 20.51 9.56 -4.24
CA VAL A 498 20.36 8.93 -2.92
C VAL A 498 21.60 9.23 -2.07
N ASN A 499 21.39 9.78 -0.88
CA ASN A 499 22.42 9.91 0.13
C ASN A 499 22.65 8.58 0.82
N ILE A 500 23.66 7.85 0.40
CA ILE A 500 23.99 6.51 0.88
C ILE A 500 24.35 6.51 2.37
N LEU A 501 24.96 7.60 2.86
CA LEU A 501 25.41 7.72 4.24
C LEU A 501 24.26 7.83 5.23
N LEU A 502 23.18 8.53 4.83
CA LEU A 502 22.00 8.77 5.65
C LEU A 502 20.89 7.76 5.43
N SER A 503 21.01 6.90 4.41
CA SER A 503 20.02 5.88 4.11
C SER A 503 20.30 4.57 4.84
N GLY A 504 19.25 3.90 5.32
CA GLY A 504 19.42 2.62 6.01
C GLY A 504 18.12 2.00 6.50
N THR A 505 18.19 0.72 6.82
CA THR A 505 17.09 -0.07 7.36
C THR A 505 17.44 -0.54 8.77
N ARG A 506 16.50 -0.40 9.72
CA ARG A 506 16.65 -0.97 11.07
C ARG A 506 16.54 -2.47 11.00
N ARG A 507 17.44 -3.19 11.66
CA ARG A 507 17.49 -4.65 11.67
C ARG A 507 17.71 -5.24 10.27
N ASP A 508 18.57 -4.61 9.46
CA ASP A 508 19.05 -5.15 8.19
C ASP A 508 19.77 -6.50 8.35
N ASP A 509 20.26 -6.78 9.57
CA ASP A 509 20.81 -8.07 9.98
C ASP A 509 19.85 -9.26 9.78
N LEU A 510 18.53 -9.02 9.76
CA LEU A 510 17.52 -10.04 9.49
C LEU A 510 17.27 -10.26 7.98
N LEU A 511 17.66 -9.29 7.15
CA LEU A 511 17.38 -9.27 5.71
C LEU A 511 18.57 -9.75 4.87
N TYR A 512 19.77 -9.79 5.45
CA TYR A 512 20.96 -10.25 4.77
C TYR A 512 21.55 -11.52 5.38
N PRO A 513 22.15 -12.39 4.55
CA PRO A 513 23.07 -13.39 5.04
C PRO A 513 24.24 -12.74 5.80
N LYS A 514 24.72 -13.38 6.86
CA LYS A 514 25.78 -12.81 7.73
C LYS A 514 27.03 -12.39 6.96
N GLY A 515 27.43 -13.13 5.92
CA GLY A 515 28.57 -12.79 5.08
C GLY A 515 28.37 -11.50 4.30
N THR A 516 27.19 -11.33 3.70
CA THR A 516 26.77 -10.13 2.95
C THR A 516 26.67 -8.92 3.88
N ALA A 517 26.04 -9.07 5.04
CA ALA A 517 25.92 -8.01 6.03
C ALA A 517 27.29 -7.46 6.48
N ASN A 518 28.27 -8.34 6.73
CA ASN A 518 29.62 -7.92 7.09
C ASN A 518 30.31 -7.13 5.98
N ARG A 519 30.16 -7.54 4.73
CA ARG A 519 30.74 -6.84 3.57
C ARG A 519 30.09 -5.46 3.37
N ILE A 520 28.77 -5.37 3.49
CA ILE A 520 28.06 -4.09 3.41
C ILE A 520 28.52 -3.16 4.55
N TRP A 521 28.73 -3.71 5.76
CA TRP A 521 29.25 -2.92 6.87
C TRP A 521 30.65 -2.36 6.58
N ILE A 522 31.55 -3.16 5.98
CA ILE A 522 32.88 -2.71 5.55
C ILE A 522 32.77 -1.62 4.49
N LEU A 523 31.87 -1.80 3.49
CA LEU A 523 31.62 -0.81 2.44
C LEU A 523 31.14 0.51 3.04
N ARG A 524 30.17 0.48 3.95
CA ARG A 524 29.71 1.66 4.68
C ARG A 524 30.83 2.37 5.44
N LYS A 525 31.75 1.60 6.01
CA LYS A 525 32.91 2.15 6.72
C LYS A 525 33.89 2.87 5.77
N ILE A 526 34.08 2.35 4.56
CA ILE A 526 34.90 3.02 3.52
C ILE A 526 34.23 4.33 3.09
N LEU A 527 32.91 4.33 2.93
CA LEU A 527 32.15 5.50 2.50
C LEU A 527 32.02 6.57 3.60
N ALA A 528 32.12 6.20 4.87
CA ALA A 528 31.83 7.10 6.01
C ALA A 528 32.70 8.36 6.06
N ASP A 529 33.91 8.31 5.49
CA ASP A 529 34.85 9.44 5.46
C ASP A 529 34.65 10.34 4.22
N MET A 530 33.72 9.99 3.34
CA MET A 530 33.41 10.69 2.09
C MET A 530 32.22 11.63 2.26
N ASN A 531 32.19 12.71 1.46
CA ASN A 531 30.96 13.50 1.34
C ASN A 531 29.92 12.77 0.47
N PRO A 532 28.61 13.15 0.51
CA PRO A 532 27.57 12.43 -0.24
C PRO A 532 27.82 12.32 -1.73
N VAL A 533 28.46 13.35 -2.33
CA VAL A 533 28.75 13.39 -3.77
C VAL A 533 29.88 12.43 -4.12
N GLU A 534 30.96 12.46 -3.34
CA GLU A 534 32.10 11.53 -3.47
C GLU A 534 31.66 10.10 -3.27
N ALA A 535 30.88 9.82 -2.21
CA ALA A 535 30.37 8.49 -1.91
C ALA A 535 29.51 7.94 -3.06
N MET A 536 28.63 8.77 -3.63
CA MET A 536 27.77 8.33 -4.73
C MET A 536 28.56 8.11 -6.02
N ASN A 537 29.49 9.00 -6.38
CA ASN A 537 30.36 8.83 -7.56
C ASN A 537 31.24 7.58 -7.41
N PHE A 538 31.80 7.35 -6.24
CA PHE A 538 32.56 6.13 -5.95
C PHE A 538 31.73 4.87 -6.16
N MET A 539 30.49 4.87 -5.66
CA MET A 539 29.58 3.73 -5.87
C MET A 539 29.17 3.55 -7.32
N LEU A 540 28.93 4.64 -8.06
CA LEU A 540 28.60 4.57 -9.49
C LEU A 540 29.74 3.93 -10.29
N ASN A 541 30.99 4.33 -10.04
CA ASN A 541 32.16 3.75 -10.69
C ASN A 541 32.30 2.25 -10.37
N LEU A 542 32.10 1.85 -9.11
CA LEU A 542 32.11 0.44 -8.74
C LEU A 542 30.96 -0.35 -9.41
N MET A 543 29.78 0.24 -9.53
CA MET A 543 28.63 -0.41 -10.18
C MET A 543 28.79 -0.50 -11.69
N ASP A 544 29.58 0.36 -12.30
CA ASP A 544 29.96 0.27 -13.71
C ASP A 544 30.98 -0.86 -13.94
N GLU A 545 31.94 -1.00 -13.04
CA GLU A 545 32.96 -2.07 -13.08
C GLU A 545 32.33 -3.44 -12.81
N TYR A 546 31.50 -3.56 -11.74
CA TYR A 546 30.85 -4.79 -11.33
C TYR A 546 29.36 -4.78 -11.65
N LYS A 547 28.91 -5.64 -12.55
CA LYS A 547 27.52 -5.60 -13.07
C LYS A 547 26.48 -6.11 -12.09
N THR A 548 26.88 -6.88 -11.06
CA THR A 548 25.97 -7.34 -10.02
C THR A 548 26.43 -6.86 -8.63
N ASN A 549 25.50 -6.79 -7.67
CA ASN A 549 25.84 -6.45 -6.29
C ASN A 549 26.67 -7.55 -5.62
N GLU A 550 26.48 -8.80 -6.02
CA GLU A 550 27.24 -9.94 -5.52
C GLU A 550 28.69 -9.86 -5.97
N ASP A 551 28.94 -9.63 -7.28
CA ASP A 551 30.29 -9.44 -7.83
C ASP A 551 31.01 -8.27 -7.17
N LEU A 552 30.30 -7.16 -6.93
CA LEU A 552 30.84 -5.99 -6.25
C LEU A 552 31.29 -6.34 -4.84
N LEU A 553 30.46 -7.00 -4.05
CA LEU A 553 30.77 -7.38 -2.67
C LEU A 553 31.86 -8.45 -2.60
N ASP A 554 31.95 -9.37 -3.55
CA ASP A 554 32.98 -10.42 -3.59
C ASP A 554 34.37 -9.87 -3.93
N ASN A 555 34.42 -8.80 -4.74
CA ASN A 555 35.66 -8.15 -5.14
C ASN A 555 36.09 -6.97 -4.25
N MET A 556 35.33 -6.65 -3.21
CA MET A 556 35.61 -5.53 -2.30
C MET A 556 37.03 -5.53 -1.70
N SER A 557 37.66 -6.69 -1.55
CA SER A 557 39.05 -6.79 -1.06
C SER A 557 40.08 -6.14 -1.98
N LYS A 558 39.73 -5.92 -3.25
CA LYS A 558 40.55 -5.25 -4.25
C LYS A 558 40.36 -3.74 -4.25
N VAL A 559 39.26 -3.23 -3.63
CA VAL A 559 38.93 -1.82 -3.57
C VAL A 559 39.74 -1.15 -2.48
N SER A 560 40.73 -0.35 -2.87
CA SER A 560 41.55 0.42 -1.93
C SER A 560 40.96 1.83 -1.73
N PRO A 561 40.94 2.36 -0.49
CA PRO A 561 40.54 3.76 -0.23
C PRO A 561 41.41 4.80 -0.95
N ARG A 562 42.61 4.40 -1.43
CA ARG A 562 43.51 5.27 -2.22
C ARG A 562 43.01 5.46 -3.65
N ASP A 563 42.33 4.47 -4.20
CA ASP A 563 41.79 4.55 -5.57
C ASP A 563 40.58 5.47 -5.64
N ALA A 564 39.88 5.68 -4.52
CA ALA A 564 38.76 6.63 -4.41
C ALA A 564 39.17 8.09 -4.65
N LYS A 565 40.42 8.48 -4.36
CA LYS A 565 40.92 9.84 -4.61
C LYS A 565 41.38 10.10 -6.05
N SER A 566 41.47 9.07 -6.88
CA SER A 566 41.88 9.20 -8.29
C SER A 566 40.71 9.51 -9.25
N TYR A 567 39.48 9.56 -8.75
CA TYR A 567 38.25 9.81 -9.52
C TYR A 567 37.69 11.24 -9.39
N ASP A 568 38.45 12.16 -8.79
CA ASP A 568 38.13 13.59 -8.77
C ASP A 568 38.52 14.24 -10.10
N TYR A 569 37.68 14.11 -11.15
CA TYR A 569 37.68 14.94 -12.34
C TYR A 569 36.28 15.28 -12.80
#